data_4d2c41a306327ef798a3fa06ca20fa74
#
_entry.id   4d2c41a306327ef798a3fa06ca20fa74
#
_cell.length_a   1.000
_cell.length_b   1.000
_cell.length_c   1.000
_cell.angle_alpha   90.00
_cell.angle_beta   90.00
_cell.angle_gamma   90.00
#
_symmetry.space_group_name_H-M   'P 1'
#
loop_
_entity.id
_entity.type
_entity.pdbx_description
1 polymer ?
#
loop_
_entity_poly.entity_id
_entity_poly.type
_entity_poly.pdbx_seq_one_letter_code
_entity_poly.pdbx_strand_id
1 'polypeptide(L)'
;MKAIPVYIGYDPREAIAFHTCANSIIRHASKPVSIIPVALNLFRDYEETHTDGSNHFIYTRFLVPHLQEYTGWAIFIDGDMIVRDDIVKLWELQNPYNDVMVVKHDYQTRMPVKYLGAKNEDYPRKNWSSVILWNCNSFPNRRLTPEFVQHSTGSELHR
;
A
#
# COMPACT_ATOMS: atom_id res chain seq x y z
N MET A 1 13.33 -21.34 -1.39
CA MET A 1 11.95 -20.78 -1.32
C MET A 1 12.09 -19.27 -1.43
N LYS A 2 11.34 -18.61 -2.33
CA LYS A 2 11.39 -17.14 -2.47
C LYS A 2 10.59 -16.53 -1.31
N ALA A 3 11.12 -15.47 -0.67
CA ALA A 3 10.41 -14.76 0.38
C ALA A 3 9.19 -14.00 -0.18
N ILE A 4 8.13 -13.87 0.60
CA ILE A 4 6.94 -13.09 0.27
C ILE A 4 7.30 -11.60 0.37
N PRO A 5 7.20 -10.80 -0.72
CA PRO A 5 7.48 -9.38 -0.66
C PRO A 5 6.31 -8.65 0.01
N VAL A 6 6.61 -7.97 1.12
CA VAL A 6 5.65 -7.16 1.88
C VAL A 6 6.16 -5.73 1.93
N TYR A 7 5.50 -4.86 1.20
CA TYR A 7 5.74 -3.43 1.15
C TYR A 7 4.92 -2.75 2.24
N ILE A 8 5.58 -2.00 3.12
CA ILE A 8 4.93 -1.31 4.23
C ILE A 8 5.11 0.19 4.05
N GLY A 9 4.00 0.94 4.11
CA GLY A 9 4.03 2.39 4.08
C GLY A 9 4.89 2.96 5.21
N TYR A 10 5.81 3.87 4.87
CA TYR A 10 6.70 4.52 5.83
C TYR A 10 6.52 6.03 5.82
N ASP A 11 6.27 6.58 6.99
CA ASP A 11 6.32 8.01 7.26
C ASP A 11 7.27 8.25 8.45
N PRO A 12 8.30 9.10 8.33
CA PRO A 12 9.25 9.34 9.41
C PRO A 12 8.59 9.93 10.67
N ARG A 13 7.42 10.57 10.53
CA ARG A 13 6.64 11.08 11.68
C ARG A 13 6.00 9.96 12.49
N GLU A 14 5.83 8.78 11.87
CA GLU A 14 5.17 7.59 12.44
C GLU A 14 6.07 6.35 12.36
N ALA A 15 7.39 6.52 12.42
CA ALA A 15 8.37 5.42 12.27
C ALA A 15 8.13 4.24 13.23
N ILE A 16 7.68 4.52 14.45
CA ILE A 16 7.36 3.48 15.45
C ILE A 16 6.21 2.58 14.96
N ALA A 17 5.21 3.15 14.30
CA ALA A 17 4.10 2.37 13.73
C ALA A 17 4.60 1.39 12.67
N PHE A 18 5.45 1.85 11.73
CA PHE A 18 6.09 0.97 10.75
C PHE A 18 6.83 -0.20 11.41
N HIS A 19 7.66 0.06 12.42
CA HIS A 19 8.43 -1.00 13.10
C HIS A 19 7.50 -1.99 13.83
N THR A 20 6.42 -1.50 14.40
CA THR A 20 5.41 -2.35 15.06
C THR A 20 4.68 -3.23 14.05
N CYS A 21 4.30 -2.67 12.89
CA CYS A 21 3.71 -3.42 11.78
C CYS A 21 4.67 -4.52 11.30
N ALA A 22 5.91 -4.17 10.97
CA ALA A 22 6.93 -5.12 10.52
C ALA A 22 7.17 -6.25 11.54
N ASN A 23 7.29 -5.92 12.83
CA ASN A 23 7.44 -6.91 13.89
C ASN A 23 6.24 -7.85 13.97
N SER A 24 5.01 -7.31 13.85
CA SER A 24 3.80 -8.13 13.90
C SER A 24 3.73 -9.14 12.74
N ILE A 25 4.17 -8.75 11.54
CA ILE A 25 4.25 -9.65 10.38
C ILE A 25 5.27 -10.77 10.63
N ILE A 26 6.48 -10.40 11.05
CA ILE A 26 7.57 -11.36 11.28
C ILE A 26 7.18 -12.39 12.34
N ARG A 27 6.52 -11.97 13.41
CA ARG A 27 6.11 -12.86 14.52
C ARG A 27 5.07 -13.90 14.12
N HIS A 28 4.24 -13.63 13.13
CA HIS A 28 3.14 -14.51 12.75
C HIS A 28 3.39 -15.24 11.41
N ALA A 29 4.42 -14.88 10.64
CA ALA A 29 4.68 -15.48 9.34
C ALA A 29 5.21 -16.91 9.46
N SER A 30 4.52 -17.88 8.84
CA SER A 30 4.96 -19.27 8.73
C SER A 30 5.92 -19.54 7.55
N LYS A 31 6.10 -18.56 6.66
CA LYS A 31 7.03 -18.61 5.52
C LYS A 31 7.93 -17.36 5.54
N PRO A 32 9.11 -17.41 4.92
CA PRO A 32 9.98 -16.23 4.81
C PRO A 32 9.27 -15.03 4.20
N VAL A 33 9.45 -13.86 4.80
CA VAL A 33 8.93 -12.57 4.32
C VAL A 33 10.09 -11.61 4.06
N SER A 34 9.94 -10.75 3.06
CA SER A 34 10.84 -9.64 2.78
C SER A 34 10.11 -8.35 3.09
N ILE A 35 10.52 -7.67 4.16
CA ILE A 35 9.92 -6.39 4.56
C ILE A 35 10.60 -5.25 3.81
N ILE A 36 9.83 -4.50 3.05
CA ILE A 36 10.33 -3.42 2.18
C ILE A 36 9.61 -2.12 2.56
N PRO A 37 10.32 -1.10 3.07
CA PRO A 37 9.70 0.19 3.37
C PRO A 37 9.36 0.95 2.07
N VAL A 38 8.12 1.43 1.97
CA VAL A 38 7.72 2.40 0.94
C VAL A 38 7.96 3.79 1.51
N ALA A 39 9.20 4.26 1.39
CA ALA A 39 9.68 5.51 1.99
C ALA A 39 10.10 6.50 0.91
N LEU A 40 9.56 7.72 0.93
CA LEU A 40 9.79 8.75 -0.09
C LEU A 40 11.28 9.03 -0.36
N ASN A 41 12.10 9.07 0.67
CA ASN A 41 13.53 9.34 0.54
C ASN A 41 14.34 8.23 -0.16
N LEU A 42 13.73 7.08 -0.44
CA LEU A 42 14.36 5.96 -1.13
C LEU A 42 14.04 5.91 -2.64
N PHE A 43 13.05 6.68 -3.08
CA PHE A 43 12.73 6.80 -4.51
C PHE A 43 13.75 7.72 -5.19
N ARG A 44 14.20 7.31 -6.38
CA ARG A 44 15.13 8.10 -7.21
C ARG A 44 14.46 8.64 -8.47
N ASP A 45 13.37 8.02 -8.87
CA ASP A 45 12.61 8.25 -10.10
C ASP A 45 11.19 8.75 -9.84
N TYR A 46 10.88 9.12 -8.59
CA TYR A 46 9.61 9.70 -8.17
C TYR A 46 9.83 10.90 -7.26
N GLU A 47 9.16 12.00 -7.54
CA GLU A 47 9.10 13.18 -6.70
C GLU A 47 7.66 13.41 -6.23
N GLU A 48 7.45 13.56 -4.92
CA GLU A 48 6.12 13.83 -4.37
C GLU A 48 5.76 15.30 -4.58
N THR A 49 4.85 15.54 -5.52
CA THR A 49 4.36 16.89 -5.87
C THR A 49 2.97 17.18 -5.31
N HIS A 50 2.28 16.18 -4.76
CA HIS A 50 0.95 16.35 -4.20
C HIS A 50 1.00 17.07 -2.85
N THR A 51 0.03 17.95 -2.63
CA THR A 51 -0.08 18.76 -1.40
C THR A 51 -1.23 18.37 -0.49
N ASP A 52 -2.07 17.41 -0.94
CA ASP A 52 -3.28 16.96 -0.25
C ASP A 52 -3.11 15.61 0.48
N GLY A 53 -1.90 15.04 0.45
CA GLY A 53 -1.57 13.78 1.11
C GLY A 53 -1.50 13.91 2.63
N SER A 54 -2.16 12.98 3.36
CA SER A 54 -2.11 12.93 4.83
C SER A 54 -0.83 12.28 5.38
N ASN A 55 -0.16 11.46 4.57
CA ASN A 55 1.10 10.79 4.91
C ASN A 55 1.98 10.60 3.67
N HIS A 56 3.24 10.20 3.88
CA HIS A 56 4.22 10.07 2.80
C HIS A 56 3.98 8.90 1.84
N PHE A 57 3.07 7.98 2.16
CA PHE A 57 2.82 6.80 1.34
C PHE A 57 1.40 6.77 0.73
N ILE A 58 0.65 7.86 0.82
CA ILE A 58 -0.71 7.91 0.27
C ILE A 58 -0.73 7.71 -1.25
N TYR A 59 0.28 8.20 -1.94
CA TYR A 59 0.46 8.05 -3.39
C TYR A 59 1.44 6.94 -3.73
N THR A 60 2.55 6.84 -3.01
CA THR A 60 3.61 5.87 -3.32
C THR A 60 3.20 4.40 -3.12
N ARG A 61 2.09 4.13 -2.42
CA ARG A 61 1.50 2.77 -2.37
C ARG A 61 1.14 2.22 -3.75
N PHE A 62 0.84 3.09 -4.71
CA PHE A 62 0.54 2.72 -6.09
C PHE A 62 1.79 2.40 -6.92
N LEU A 63 2.98 2.68 -6.41
CA LEU A 63 4.25 2.33 -7.04
C LEU A 63 4.72 0.91 -6.72
N VAL A 64 4.01 0.14 -5.91
CA VAL A 64 4.41 -1.24 -5.57
C VAL A 64 4.59 -2.12 -6.82
N PRO A 65 3.74 -2.09 -7.86
CA PRO A 65 3.99 -2.83 -9.09
C PRO A 65 5.30 -2.41 -9.79
N HIS A 66 5.62 -1.11 -9.81
CA HIS A 66 6.88 -0.58 -10.36
C HIS A 66 8.09 -1.05 -9.53
N LEU A 67 8.04 -0.93 -8.21
CA LEU A 67 9.10 -1.40 -7.31
C LEU A 67 9.34 -2.91 -7.40
N GLN A 68 8.32 -3.68 -7.79
CA GLN A 68 8.39 -5.11 -8.04
C GLN A 68 8.78 -5.43 -9.51
N GLU A 69 9.21 -4.41 -10.27
CA GLU A 69 9.59 -4.53 -11.68
C GLU A 69 8.47 -5.17 -12.53
N TYR A 70 7.23 -4.91 -12.16
CA TYR A 70 6.02 -5.47 -12.79
C TYR A 70 6.05 -7.00 -12.90
N THR A 71 6.60 -7.69 -11.90
CA THR A 71 6.71 -9.15 -11.88
C THR A 71 6.16 -9.76 -10.60
N GLY A 72 5.47 -10.90 -10.74
CA GLY A 72 4.94 -11.68 -9.60
C GLY A 72 3.83 -10.96 -8.84
N TRP A 73 3.77 -11.23 -7.55
CA TRP A 73 2.81 -10.68 -6.62
C TRP A 73 3.52 -9.95 -5.48
N ALA A 74 2.84 -9.01 -4.86
CA ALA A 74 3.32 -8.30 -3.68
C ALA A 74 2.16 -7.91 -2.76
N ILE A 75 2.41 -7.82 -1.47
CA ILE A 75 1.49 -7.27 -0.49
C ILE A 75 1.92 -5.84 -0.18
N PHE A 76 0.98 -4.90 -0.16
CA PHE A 76 1.14 -3.58 0.45
C PHE A 76 0.29 -3.49 1.71
N ILE A 77 0.83 -2.88 2.76
CA ILE A 77 0.14 -2.61 4.04
C ILE A 77 0.49 -1.21 4.51
N ASP A 78 -0.50 -0.45 5.00
CA ASP A 78 -0.26 0.82 5.70
C ASP A 78 0.59 0.59 6.97
N GLY A 79 1.50 1.52 7.26
CA GLY A 79 2.47 1.36 8.35
C GLY A 79 1.87 1.36 9.76
N ASP A 80 0.65 1.85 9.93
CA ASP A 80 -0.07 1.93 11.21
C ASP A 80 -0.94 0.69 11.53
N MET A 81 -0.77 -0.39 10.77
CA MET A 81 -1.51 -1.64 10.93
C MET A 81 -0.74 -2.67 11.77
N ILE A 82 -1.49 -3.57 12.42
CA ILE A 82 -0.96 -4.73 13.15
C ILE A 82 -1.54 -6.01 12.56
N VAL A 83 -0.65 -6.89 12.09
CA VAL A 83 -1.03 -8.22 11.61
C VAL A 83 -1.13 -9.17 12.80
N ARG A 84 -2.30 -9.79 12.99
CA ARG A 84 -2.62 -10.65 14.12
C ARG A 84 -2.65 -12.13 13.80
N ASP A 85 -2.45 -12.48 12.54
CA ASP A 85 -2.48 -13.86 12.05
C ASP A 85 -1.40 -14.02 10.97
N ASP A 86 -1.21 -15.25 10.48
CA ASP A 86 -0.21 -15.54 9.47
C ASP A 86 -0.49 -14.80 8.15
N ILE A 87 0.44 -13.94 7.74
CA ILE A 87 0.38 -13.18 6.48
C ILE A 87 0.33 -14.10 5.24
N VAL A 88 0.78 -15.34 5.39
CA VAL A 88 0.72 -16.35 4.32
C VAL A 88 -0.72 -16.63 3.90
N LYS A 89 -1.68 -16.54 4.81
CA LYS A 89 -3.11 -16.71 4.49
C LYS A 89 -3.60 -15.65 3.49
N LEU A 90 -3.14 -14.39 3.65
CA LEU A 90 -3.43 -13.34 2.67
C LEU A 90 -2.70 -13.60 1.36
N TRP A 91 -1.44 -14.03 1.43
CA TRP A 91 -0.65 -14.37 0.25
C TRP A 91 -1.27 -15.50 -0.59
N GLU A 92 -1.87 -16.48 0.02
CA GLU A 92 -2.49 -17.63 -0.65
C GLU A 92 -3.85 -17.31 -1.31
N LEU A 93 -4.40 -16.12 -1.10
CA LEU A 93 -5.62 -15.65 -1.79
C LEU A 93 -5.37 -15.23 -3.25
N GLN A 94 -4.14 -15.27 -3.74
CA GLN A 94 -3.80 -14.87 -5.11
C GLN A 94 -4.75 -15.49 -6.15
N ASN A 95 -5.32 -14.62 -6.99
CA ASN A 95 -6.14 -15.05 -8.12
C ASN A 95 -5.63 -14.35 -9.39
N PRO A 96 -5.06 -15.09 -10.36
CA PRO A 96 -4.44 -14.52 -11.55
C PRO A 96 -5.41 -13.75 -12.47
N TYR A 97 -6.71 -13.91 -12.27
CA TYR A 97 -7.74 -13.16 -13.01
C TYR A 97 -8.00 -11.76 -12.43
N ASN A 98 -7.42 -11.44 -11.28
CA ASN A 98 -7.55 -10.14 -10.65
C ASN A 98 -6.26 -9.34 -10.77
N ASP A 99 -6.37 -8.05 -11.08
CA ASP A 99 -5.25 -7.11 -11.12
C ASP A 99 -4.80 -6.71 -9.71
N VAL A 100 -5.79 -6.55 -8.83
CA VAL A 100 -5.60 -6.26 -7.40
C VAL A 100 -6.67 -6.99 -6.59
N MET A 101 -6.31 -7.32 -5.34
CA MET A 101 -7.28 -7.81 -4.36
C MET A 101 -7.16 -6.95 -3.10
N VAL A 102 -8.29 -6.52 -2.57
CA VAL A 102 -8.38 -5.56 -1.47
C VAL A 102 -9.47 -5.93 -0.49
N VAL A 103 -9.38 -5.40 0.72
CA VAL A 103 -10.46 -5.51 1.69
C VAL A 103 -11.52 -4.44 1.37
N LYS A 104 -12.75 -4.89 1.12
CA LYS A 104 -13.88 -3.97 0.93
C LYS A 104 -14.38 -3.50 2.29
N HIS A 105 -14.45 -2.20 2.48
CA HIS A 105 -15.02 -1.60 3.67
C HIS A 105 -16.39 -1.01 3.35
N ASP A 106 -17.40 -1.39 4.14
CA ASP A 106 -18.69 -0.70 4.19
C ASP A 106 -18.58 0.44 5.23
N TYR A 107 -17.92 1.51 4.81
CA TYR A 107 -17.59 2.64 5.68
C TYR A 107 -18.14 3.94 5.11
N GLN A 108 -18.85 4.69 5.94
CA GLN A 108 -19.25 6.07 5.66
C GLN A 108 -18.47 7.02 6.56
N THR A 109 -18.01 8.12 5.97
CA THR A 109 -17.24 9.13 6.70
C THR A 109 -18.10 9.79 7.77
N ARG A 110 -17.70 9.67 9.04
CA ARG A 110 -18.40 10.29 10.17
C ARG A 110 -17.81 11.65 10.57
N MET A 111 -16.55 11.88 10.25
CA MET A 111 -15.82 13.10 10.62
C MET A 111 -15.35 13.84 9.35
N PRO A 112 -15.61 15.15 9.24
CA PRO A 112 -15.24 15.91 8.02
C PRO A 112 -13.74 16.16 7.87
N VAL A 113 -12.95 15.93 8.92
CA VAL A 113 -11.52 16.20 8.96
C VAL A 113 -10.78 14.94 9.38
N LYS A 114 -9.68 14.63 8.67
CA LYS A 114 -8.73 13.56 9.01
C LYS A 114 -7.66 14.05 9.99
N TYR A 115 -6.82 13.11 10.42
CA TYR A 115 -5.55 13.39 11.09
C TYR A 115 -4.75 14.49 10.36
N LEU A 116 -4.14 15.39 11.09
CA LEU A 116 -3.42 16.58 10.59
C LEU A 116 -4.27 17.59 9.81
N GLY A 117 -5.61 17.60 9.98
CA GLY A 117 -6.48 18.62 9.40
C GLY A 117 -6.87 18.42 7.95
N ALA A 118 -6.46 17.34 7.30
CA ALA A 118 -6.82 17.04 5.92
C ALA A 118 -8.34 16.77 5.78
N LYS A 119 -8.93 17.21 4.66
CA LYS A 119 -10.35 16.99 4.37
C LYS A 119 -10.65 15.49 4.23
N ASN A 120 -11.72 15.06 4.87
CA ASN A 120 -12.15 13.67 4.87
C ASN A 120 -13.35 13.48 3.96
N GLU A 121 -13.10 13.27 2.67
CA GLU A 121 -14.15 13.03 1.68
C GLU A 121 -14.54 11.56 1.59
N ASP A 122 -15.81 11.30 1.30
CA ASP A 122 -16.27 9.96 0.96
C ASP A 122 -15.97 9.63 -0.49
N TYR A 123 -15.58 8.38 -0.71
CA TYR A 123 -15.44 7.77 -2.02
C TYR A 123 -15.80 6.28 -1.94
N PRO A 124 -16.19 5.65 -3.05
CA PRO A 124 -16.56 4.25 -3.07
C PRO A 124 -15.48 3.36 -2.48
N ARG A 125 -15.86 2.44 -1.58
CA ARG A 125 -14.94 1.49 -0.94
C ARG A 125 -13.81 2.15 -0.14
N LYS A 126 -14.08 3.29 0.48
CA LYS A 126 -13.10 4.04 1.27
C LYS A 126 -12.24 3.13 2.16
N ASN A 127 -10.95 3.49 2.32
CA ASN A 127 -9.91 2.74 3.04
C ASN A 127 -9.50 1.40 2.37
N TRP A 128 -9.97 1.09 1.16
CA TRP A 128 -9.60 -0.14 0.46
C TRP A 128 -8.09 -0.27 0.22
N SER A 129 -7.38 0.84 0.06
CA SER A 129 -5.96 0.88 -0.28
C SER A 129 -5.01 0.69 0.92
N SER A 130 -5.56 0.48 2.13
CA SER A 130 -4.73 0.22 3.33
C SER A 130 -4.10 -1.17 3.33
N VAL A 131 -4.71 -2.15 2.65
CA VAL A 131 -4.14 -3.48 2.39
C VAL A 131 -4.44 -3.87 0.96
N ILE A 132 -3.39 -4.11 0.18
CA ILE A 132 -3.50 -4.45 -1.23
C ILE A 132 -2.64 -5.68 -1.52
N LEU A 133 -3.24 -6.70 -2.13
CA LEU A 133 -2.52 -7.80 -2.75
C LEU A 133 -2.41 -7.51 -4.25
N TRP A 134 -1.23 -7.09 -4.68
CA TRP A 134 -0.93 -6.66 -6.04
C TRP A 134 -0.57 -7.84 -6.93
N ASN A 135 -1.25 -8.00 -8.06
CA ASN A 135 -0.78 -8.79 -9.19
C ASN A 135 0.13 -7.91 -10.04
N CYS A 136 1.41 -7.85 -9.71
CA CYS A 136 2.34 -6.96 -10.40
C CYS A 136 2.56 -7.33 -11.88
N ASN A 137 2.30 -8.59 -12.28
CA ASN A 137 2.35 -9.00 -13.70
C ASN A 137 1.18 -8.47 -14.53
N SER A 138 0.09 -8.05 -13.89
CA SER A 138 -1.12 -7.65 -14.59
C SER A 138 -0.85 -6.48 -15.55
N PHE A 139 -1.39 -6.55 -16.74
CA PHE A 139 -1.19 -5.52 -17.76
C PHE A 139 -1.68 -4.14 -17.33
N PRO A 140 -2.86 -3.98 -16.70
CA PRO A 140 -3.32 -2.67 -16.20
C PRO A 140 -2.36 -2.05 -15.19
N ASN A 141 -1.72 -2.85 -14.33
CA ASN A 141 -0.80 -2.35 -13.31
C ASN A 141 0.51 -1.78 -13.88
N ARG A 142 0.86 -2.09 -15.13
CA ARG A 142 2.01 -1.49 -15.84
C ARG A 142 1.84 0.01 -16.08
N ARG A 143 0.62 0.52 -15.99
CA ARG A 143 0.32 1.95 -16.07
C ARG A 143 0.81 2.71 -14.83
N LEU A 144 0.97 2.05 -13.70
CA LEU A 144 1.38 2.66 -12.44
C LEU A 144 2.90 2.92 -12.43
N THR A 145 3.34 3.80 -13.35
CA THR A 145 4.72 4.29 -13.40
C THR A 145 4.90 5.47 -12.43
N PRO A 146 6.14 5.79 -12.02
CA PRO A 146 6.42 6.99 -11.22
C PRO A 146 5.82 8.25 -11.83
N GLU A 147 6.01 8.47 -13.12
CA GLU A 147 5.45 9.62 -13.85
C GLU A 147 3.91 9.65 -13.80
N PHE A 148 3.25 8.51 -14.03
CA PHE A 148 1.80 8.45 -13.97
C PHE A 148 1.27 8.76 -12.58
N VAL A 149 1.85 8.17 -11.53
CA VAL A 149 1.43 8.39 -10.15
C VAL A 149 1.68 9.83 -9.73
N GLN A 150 2.82 10.42 -10.10
CA GLN A 150 3.19 11.80 -9.79
C GLN A 150 2.20 12.84 -10.35
N HIS A 151 1.62 12.57 -11.53
CA HIS A 151 0.69 13.49 -12.20
C HIS A 151 -0.78 13.14 -11.98
N SER A 152 -1.10 12.01 -11.38
CA SER A 152 -2.47 11.59 -11.11
C SER A 152 -3.00 12.23 -9.83
N THR A 153 -4.26 12.61 -9.84
CA THR A 153 -4.94 13.09 -8.62
C THR A 153 -5.25 11.92 -7.66
N GLY A 154 -5.44 12.22 -6.39
CA GLY A 154 -5.90 11.23 -5.41
C GLY A 154 -7.24 10.59 -5.81
N SER A 155 -8.11 11.34 -6.47
CA SER A 155 -9.38 10.83 -7.02
C SER A 155 -9.17 9.79 -8.11
N GLU A 156 -8.22 9.98 -9.01
CA GLU A 156 -7.92 9.04 -10.10
C GLU A 156 -7.31 7.74 -9.59
N LEU A 157 -6.48 7.81 -8.56
CA LEU A 157 -5.80 6.65 -7.99
C LEU A 157 -6.67 5.86 -7.01
N HIS A 158 -7.62 6.51 -6.30
CA HIS A 158 -8.42 5.88 -5.25
C HIS A 158 -9.87 5.56 -5.66
N ARG A 159 -10.33 5.94 -6.84
CA ARG A 159 -11.68 5.68 -7.38
C ARG A 159 -11.63 4.82 -8.62
#